data_8cc0b0e6c23f60177de981e698f0d94b
#
_entry.id   8cc0b0e6c23f60177de981e698f0d94b
#
_cell.length_a   1.000
_cell.length_b   1.000
_cell.length_c   1.000
_cell.angle_alpha   90.00
_cell.angle_beta   90.00
_cell.angle_gamma   90.00
#
_symmetry.space_group_name_H-M   'P 1'
#
loop_
_entity.id
_entity.type
_entity.pdbx_description
1 polymer ?
#
loop_
_entity_poly.entity_id
_entity_poly.type
_entity_poly.pdbx_seq_one_letter_code
_entity_poly.pdbx_strand_id
1 'polypeptide(L)'
;MTDYLKIEENFTYAEAGEGPAIIVLHGLMGTLSNFEGTFEHFSKNGYNVLIPELPLYSLPLLKTNVKNLAGFLKDFMEHKKLDSAILLGNSLGGHIALYFTKNYQEKVTALVLTGSSGLYEKAMGDSFPKRGSYEYIEEKTKGVFYDPAIGTKEMVDDVFKIVNDRSSVIRTLAIAKSAIRHNMSADLPEMKIPTCLIWGKQDTVTPPEVADDFHKLLPNSNLFWIDKCGHAAMMERPEQFNSILDKWLKDRGL
;
A
#
# COMPACT_ATOMS: atom_id res chain seq x y z
N MET A 1 -17.31 2.38 3.94
CA MET A 1 -16.47 1.19 4.22
C MET A 1 -17.04 0.25 5.29
N THR A 2 -17.58 0.76 6.41
CA THR A 2 -18.10 -0.07 7.53
C THR A 2 -19.13 -1.12 7.11
N ASP A 3 -20.03 -0.79 6.17
CA ASP A 3 -21.09 -1.72 5.70
C ASP A 3 -20.55 -2.92 4.87
N TYR A 4 -19.29 -2.85 4.44
CA TYR A 4 -18.62 -3.90 3.65
C TYR A 4 -17.61 -4.67 4.46
N LEU A 5 -17.48 -4.36 5.78
CA LEU A 5 -16.52 -5.01 6.66
C LEU A 5 -16.98 -6.43 6.99
N LYS A 6 -16.08 -7.38 6.80
CA LYS A 6 -16.25 -8.77 7.14
C LYS A 6 -15.20 -9.20 8.15
N ILE A 7 -15.60 -10.04 9.09
CA ILE A 7 -14.71 -10.68 10.06
C ILE A 7 -14.91 -12.18 9.92
N GLU A 8 -13.93 -12.85 9.36
CA GLU A 8 -13.97 -14.29 9.10
C GLU A 8 -12.68 -14.94 9.59
N GLU A 9 -12.80 -15.90 10.50
CA GLU A 9 -11.66 -16.59 11.14
C GLU A 9 -10.65 -15.59 11.73
N ASN A 10 -9.48 -15.45 11.07
CA ASN A 10 -8.39 -14.59 11.50
C ASN A 10 -8.26 -13.32 10.63
N PHE A 11 -9.23 -13.07 9.74
CA PHE A 11 -9.20 -11.98 8.78
C PHE A 11 -10.31 -10.97 9.03
N THR A 12 -9.91 -9.71 9.12
CA THR A 12 -10.81 -8.55 9.00
C THR A 12 -10.53 -7.91 7.65
N TYR A 13 -11.56 -7.67 6.83
CA TYR A 13 -11.38 -7.11 5.49
C TYR A 13 -12.67 -6.45 5.00
N ALA A 14 -12.54 -5.49 4.10
CA ALA A 14 -13.67 -4.99 3.32
C ALA A 14 -13.75 -5.75 2.00
N GLU A 15 -14.94 -6.08 1.53
CA GLU A 15 -15.17 -6.76 0.24
C GLU A 15 -16.45 -6.29 -0.42
N ALA A 16 -16.36 -5.94 -1.71
CA ALA A 16 -17.53 -5.64 -2.55
C ALA A 16 -17.23 -5.87 -4.03
N GLY A 17 -18.30 -6.02 -4.81
CA GLY A 17 -18.25 -6.22 -6.25
C GLY A 17 -18.11 -7.68 -6.66
N GLU A 18 -18.11 -7.90 -7.97
CA GLU A 18 -17.98 -9.21 -8.59
C GLU A 18 -17.03 -9.11 -9.79
N GLY A 19 -16.33 -10.18 -10.13
CA GLY A 19 -15.39 -10.24 -11.25
C GLY A 19 -13.96 -10.53 -10.81
N PRO A 20 -12.94 -10.15 -11.63
CA PRO A 20 -11.54 -10.34 -11.27
C PRO A 20 -11.20 -9.68 -9.92
N ALA A 21 -10.42 -10.38 -9.09
CA ALA A 21 -10.09 -9.90 -7.77
C ALA A 21 -9.01 -8.79 -7.81
N ILE A 22 -9.26 -7.69 -7.11
CA ILE A 22 -8.26 -6.67 -6.76
C ILE A 22 -8.05 -6.73 -5.25
N ILE A 23 -6.86 -7.13 -4.82
CA ILE A 23 -6.49 -7.07 -3.40
C ILE A 23 -5.69 -5.79 -3.15
N VAL A 24 -6.19 -4.97 -2.24
CA VAL A 24 -5.62 -3.67 -1.91
C VAL A 24 -4.88 -3.74 -0.58
N LEU A 25 -3.64 -3.29 -0.55
CA LEU A 25 -2.74 -3.35 0.60
C LEU A 25 -2.36 -1.93 1.03
N HIS A 26 -2.80 -1.55 2.23
CA HIS A 26 -2.53 -0.23 2.79
C HIS A 26 -1.09 -0.08 3.30
N GLY A 27 -0.66 1.17 3.47
CA GLY A 27 0.66 1.51 3.99
C GLY A 27 0.78 1.36 5.50
N LEU A 28 1.99 1.63 6.01
CA LEU A 28 2.23 1.75 7.44
C LEU A 28 1.42 2.93 8.00
N MET A 29 0.78 2.74 9.15
CA MET A 29 -0.16 3.70 9.75
C MET A 29 -1.41 4.01 8.88
N GLY A 30 -1.59 3.28 7.77
CA GLY A 30 -2.78 3.38 6.94
C GLY A 30 -3.91 2.47 7.44
N THR A 31 -5.10 2.75 6.93
CA THR A 31 -6.32 1.99 7.22
C THR A 31 -7.02 1.61 5.91
N LEU A 32 -8.07 0.79 6.01
CA LEU A 32 -8.88 0.40 4.85
C LEU A 32 -9.49 1.62 4.14
N SER A 33 -9.88 2.65 4.90
CA SER A 33 -10.50 3.87 4.38
C SER A 33 -9.60 4.71 3.47
N ASN A 34 -8.28 4.51 3.53
CA ASN A 34 -7.36 5.18 2.61
C ASN A 34 -7.67 4.91 1.13
N PHE A 35 -8.36 3.81 0.85
CA PHE A 35 -8.73 3.38 -0.49
C PHE A 35 -10.24 3.42 -0.76
N GLU A 36 -11.02 4.15 0.04
CA GLU A 36 -12.49 4.18 -0.08
C GLU A 36 -12.94 4.56 -1.50
N GLY A 37 -12.37 5.61 -2.10
CA GLY A 37 -12.71 6.02 -3.46
C GLY A 37 -12.32 4.99 -4.53
N THR A 38 -11.22 4.27 -4.34
CA THR A 38 -10.80 3.18 -5.22
C THR A 38 -11.69 1.94 -5.05
N PHE A 39 -11.99 1.60 -3.80
CA PHE A 39 -12.90 0.50 -3.47
C PHE A 39 -14.27 0.69 -4.11
N GLU A 40 -14.88 1.86 -3.94
CA GLU A 40 -16.18 2.17 -4.51
C GLU A 40 -16.18 2.18 -6.04
N HIS A 41 -15.12 2.74 -6.64
CA HIS A 41 -15.03 2.82 -8.08
C HIS A 41 -14.96 1.42 -8.70
N PHE A 42 -14.00 0.60 -8.31
CA PHE A 42 -13.76 -0.69 -8.95
C PHE A 42 -14.80 -1.73 -8.60
N SER A 43 -15.35 -1.73 -7.38
CA SER A 43 -16.44 -2.66 -7.01
C SER A 43 -17.74 -2.43 -7.80
N LYS A 44 -17.97 -1.21 -8.29
CA LYS A 44 -19.10 -0.88 -9.16
C LYS A 44 -18.81 -1.07 -10.66
N ASN A 45 -17.55 -1.32 -11.03
CA ASN A 45 -17.08 -1.40 -12.41
C ASN A 45 -16.51 -2.77 -12.79
N GLY A 46 -17.04 -3.84 -12.19
CA GLY A 46 -16.79 -5.21 -12.64
C GLY A 46 -15.59 -5.90 -12.01
N TYR A 47 -15.13 -5.44 -10.83
CA TYR A 47 -14.10 -6.11 -10.05
C TYR A 47 -14.61 -6.51 -8.67
N ASN A 48 -14.13 -7.63 -8.15
CA ASN A 48 -14.24 -7.97 -6.74
C ASN A 48 -13.08 -7.33 -5.98
N VAL A 49 -13.34 -6.28 -5.19
CA VAL A 49 -12.31 -5.53 -4.47
C VAL A 49 -12.26 -6.00 -3.02
N LEU A 50 -11.08 -6.43 -2.58
CA LEU A 50 -10.81 -6.90 -1.22
C LEU A 50 -9.72 -6.05 -0.59
N ILE A 51 -9.98 -5.51 0.61
CA ILE A 51 -8.99 -4.74 1.38
C ILE A 51 -8.80 -5.43 2.73
N PRO A 52 -7.83 -6.35 2.90
CA PRO A 52 -7.55 -6.93 4.19
C PRO A 52 -6.89 -5.92 5.14
N GLU A 53 -7.29 -5.96 6.40
CA GLU A 53 -6.58 -5.27 7.47
C GLU A 53 -5.25 -5.98 7.74
N LEU A 54 -4.15 -5.30 7.44
CA LEU A 54 -2.82 -5.87 7.64
C LEU A 54 -2.52 -5.98 9.14
N PRO A 55 -2.05 -7.14 9.64
CA PRO A 55 -1.82 -7.38 11.07
C PRO A 55 -0.54 -6.71 11.59
N LEU A 56 -0.36 -5.41 11.30
CA LEU A 56 0.87 -4.65 11.58
C LEU A 56 1.19 -4.60 13.07
N TYR A 57 0.15 -4.53 13.90
CA TYR A 57 0.28 -4.33 15.36
C TYR A 57 -0.19 -5.54 16.18
N SER A 58 -0.74 -6.58 15.54
CA SER A 58 -1.25 -7.79 16.21
C SER A 58 -0.32 -8.99 16.10
N LEU A 59 0.57 -9.03 15.12
CA LEU A 59 1.56 -10.11 15.00
C LEU A 59 2.53 -10.16 16.19
N PRO A 60 3.00 -11.35 16.60
CA PRO A 60 4.14 -11.47 17.51
C PRO A 60 5.34 -10.67 16.97
N LEU A 61 6.08 -9.99 17.85
CA LEU A 61 7.17 -9.08 17.44
C LEU A 61 8.18 -9.72 16.50
N LEU A 62 8.58 -10.97 16.75
CA LEU A 62 9.51 -11.70 15.88
C LEU A 62 8.94 -12.03 14.49
N LYS A 63 7.61 -12.00 14.36
CA LYS A 63 6.92 -12.21 13.09
C LYS A 63 6.52 -10.89 12.39
N THR A 64 6.77 -9.74 13.01
CA THR A 64 6.43 -8.43 12.46
C THR A 64 7.50 -7.99 11.46
N ASN A 65 7.34 -8.39 10.19
CA ASN A 65 8.27 -8.12 9.09
C ASN A 65 7.60 -8.31 7.74
N VAL A 66 8.17 -7.76 6.66
CA VAL A 66 7.64 -7.80 5.29
C VAL A 66 7.38 -9.24 4.81
N LYS A 67 8.28 -10.17 5.10
CA LYS A 67 8.12 -11.59 4.72
C LYS A 67 6.85 -12.21 5.30
N ASN A 68 6.59 -12.02 6.59
CA ASN A 68 5.41 -12.60 7.23
C ASN A 68 4.13 -11.86 6.87
N LEU A 69 4.20 -10.56 6.54
CA LEU A 69 3.06 -9.83 5.97
C LEU A 69 2.71 -10.34 4.56
N ALA A 70 3.70 -10.68 3.74
CA ALA A 70 3.45 -11.38 2.48
C ALA A 70 2.92 -12.81 2.69
N GLY A 71 3.33 -13.50 3.76
CA GLY A 71 2.73 -14.76 4.18
C GLY A 71 1.25 -14.61 4.55
N PHE A 72 0.91 -13.56 5.31
CA PHE A 72 -0.49 -13.21 5.60
C PHE A 72 -1.32 -13.01 4.32
N LEU A 73 -0.78 -12.32 3.31
CA LEU A 73 -1.45 -12.15 2.01
C LEU A 73 -1.69 -13.51 1.34
N LYS A 74 -0.71 -14.42 1.39
CA LYS A 74 -0.86 -15.79 0.86
C LYS A 74 -2.02 -16.52 1.55
N ASP A 75 -2.01 -16.51 2.88
CA ASP A 75 -3.05 -17.17 3.69
C ASP A 75 -4.44 -16.55 3.43
N PHE A 76 -4.52 -15.23 3.25
CA PHE A 76 -5.74 -14.53 2.87
C PHE A 76 -6.27 -14.95 1.49
N MET A 77 -5.39 -15.03 0.48
CA MET A 77 -5.78 -15.50 -0.86
C MET A 77 -6.27 -16.95 -0.83
N GLU A 78 -5.64 -17.82 -0.04
CA GLU A 78 -6.07 -19.20 0.15
C GLU A 78 -7.44 -19.28 0.86
N HIS A 79 -7.64 -18.48 1.92
CA HIS A 79 -8.94 -18.37 2.60
C HIS A 79 -10.06 -17.93 1.64
N LYS A 80 -9.78 -16.96 0.78
CA LYS A 80 -10.72 -16.46 -0.24
C LYS A 80 -10.81 -17.36 -1.48
N LYS A 81 -10.03 -18.45 -1.56
CA LYS A 81 -9.95 -19.39 -2.69
C LYS A 81 -9.64 -18.69 -4.02
N LEU A 82 -8.74 -17.69 -3.96
CA LEU A 82 -8.29 -16.94 -5.12
C LEU A 82 -7.06 -17.62 -5.72
N ASP A 83 -7.16 -18.07 -6.95
CA ASP A 83 -6.03 -18.62 -7.70
C ASP A 83 -5.03 -17.52 -8.07
N SER A 84 -5.54 -16.36 -8.48
CA SER A 84 -4.75 -15.17 -8.78
C SER A 84 -5.53 -13.88 -8.50
N ALA A 85 -4.81 -12.76 -8.38
CA ALA A 85 -5.40 -11.44 -8.18
C ALA A 85 -4.53 -10.32 -8.75
N ILE A 86 -5.14 -9.18 -9.01
CA ILE A 86 -4.44 -7.90 -9.17
C ILE A 86 -4.07 -7.43 -7.75
N LEU A 87 -2.79 -7.14 -7.52
CA LEU A 87 -2.33 -6.58 -6.24
C LEU A 87 -2.10 -5.09 -6.37
N LEU A 88 -2.84 -4.30 -5.58
CA LEU A 88 -2.67 -2.85 -5.50
C LEU A 88 -2.09 -2.50 -4.13
N GLY A 89 -0.93 -1.86 -4.10
CA GLY A 89 -0.27 -1.51 -2.85
C GLY A 89 0.24 -0.07 -2.79
N ASN A 90 0.01 0.58 -1.64
CA ASN A 90 0.61 1.87 -1.32
C ASN A 90 1.71 1.68 -0.27
N SER A 91 2.85 2.33 -0.48
CA SER A 91 3.94 2.37 0.50
C SER A 91 4.38 0.97 0.95
N LEU A 92 4.27 0.64 2.23
CA LEU A 92 4.52 -0.70 2.76
C LEU A 92 3.65 -1.77 2.06
N GLY A 93 2.39 -1.46 1.74
CA GLY A 93 1.52 -2.38 1.00
C GLY A 93 2.06 -2.75 -0.36
N GLY A 94 2.68 -1.79 -1.07
CA GLY A 94 3.40 -2.05 -2.31
C GLY A 94 4.61 -2.96 -2.12
N HIS A 95 5.38 -2.78 -1.04
CA HIS A 95 6.50 -3.66 -0.71
C HIS A 95 6.05 -5.09 -0.40
N ILE A 96 4.93 -5.24 0.33
CA ILE A 96 4.33 -6.55 0.59
C ILE A 96 3.93 -7.23 -0.72
N ALA A 97 3.27 -6.49 -1.63
CA ALA A 97 2.89 -6.98 -2.95
C ALA A 97 4.11 -7.42 -3.77
N LEU A 98 5.18 -6.63 -3.78
CA LEU A 98 6.44 -6.97 -4.45
C LEU A 98 7.07 -8.23 -3.86
N TYR A 99 7.19 -8.31 -2.53
CA TYR A 99 7.76 -9.49 -1.87
C TYR A 99 6.92 -10.75 -2.09
N PHE A 100 5.60 -10.61 -2.12
CA PHE A 100 4.69 -11.70 -2.51
C PHE A 100 4.94 -12.13 -3.95
N THR A 101 4.97 -11.19 -4.88
CA THR A 101 5.18 -11.44 -6.31
C THR A 101 6.50 -12.15 -6.58
N LYS A 102 7.59 -11.75 -5.90
CA LYS A 102 8.88 -12.45 -5.99
C LYS A 102 8.75 -13.96 -5.76
N ASN A 103 7.88 -14.38 -4.87
CA ASN A 103 7.75 -15.79 -4.48
C ASN A 103 6.61 -16.53 -5.19
N TYR A 104 5.61 -15.81 -5.72
CA TYR A 104 4.36 -16.37 -6.25
C TYR A 104 3.88 -15.56 -7.47
N GLN A 105 4.73 -15.39 -8.50
CA GLN A 105 4.34 -14.61 -9.70
C GLN A 105 3.10 -15.19 -10.40
N GLU A 106 2.95 -16.51 -10.38
CA GLU A 106 1.79 -17.21 -10.98
C GLU A 106 0.45 -16.85 -10.32
N LYS A 107 0.48 -16.32 -9.10
CA LYS A 107 -0.71 -15.86 -8.36
C LYS A 107 -1.01 -14.38 -8.55
N VAL A 108 -0.23 -13.66 -9.35
CA VAL A 108 -0.37 -12.21 -9.54
C VAL A 108 -0.67 -11.90 -11.01
N THR A 109 -1.90 -11.48 -11.26
CA THR A 109 -2.34 -11.10 -12.62
C THR A 109 -1.70 -9.79 -13.06
N ALA A 110 -1.61 -8.84 -12.15
CA ALA A 110 -0.94 -7.55 -12.36
C ALA A 110 -0.54 -6.92 -11.02
N LEU A 111 0.48 -6.06 -11.06
CA LEU A 111 0.86 -5.19 -9.93
C LEU A 111 0.42 -3.75 -10.19
N VAL A 112 -0.08 -3.08 -9.15
CA VAL A 112 -0.34 -1.64 -9.14
C VAL A 112 0.38 -1.07 -7.91
N LEU A 113 1.35 -0.19 -8.13
CA LEU A 113 2.17 0.39 -7.08
C LEU A 113 1.99 1.91 -7.04
N THR A 114 1.73 2.46 -5.87
CA THR A 114 1.64 3.89 -5.64
C THR A 114 2.42 4.29 -4.40
N GLY A 115 3.35 5.23 -4.53
CA GLY A 115 4.24 5.61 -3.42
C GLY A 115 4.91 4.40 -2.75
N SER A 116 5.26 3.34 -3.51
CA SER A 116 5.70 2.08 -2.94
C SER A 116 7.07 2.17 -2.29
N SER A 117 7.24 1.53 -1.14
CA SER A 117 8.54 1.16 -0.59
C SER A 117 9.07 -0.11 -1.29
N GLY A 118 10.32 -0.47 -1.00
CA GLY A 118 10.99 -1.65 -1.57
C GLY A 118 12.31 -1.35 -2.27
N LEU A 119 12.59 -0.08 -2.62
CA LEU A 119 13.89 0.35 -3.15
C LEU A 119 14.58 1.37 -2.24
N TYR A 120 13.83 2.25 -1.60
CA TYR A 120 14.38 3.39 -0.89
C TYR A 120 13.64 3.61 0.43
N GLU A 121 14.34 3.37 1.54
CA GLU A 121 13.71 3.33 2.87
C GLU A 121 14.21 4.45 3.80
N LYS A 122 14.74 5.56 3.25
CA LYS A 122 15.31 6.65 4.07
C LYS A 122 14.28 7.26 5.02
N ALA A 123 13.06 7.46 4.57
CA ALA A 123 12.01 8.06 5.38
C ALA A 123 11.52 7.16 6.54
N MET A 124 11.73 5.86 6.46
CA MET A 124 11.34 4.92 7.53
C MET A 124 12.35 4.90 8.70
N GLY A 125 13.56 5.39 8.51
CA GLY A 125 14.62 5.41 9.53
C GLY A 125 14.54 6.58 10.51
N ASP A 126 13.89 7.65 10.14
CA ASP A 126 13.65 8.80 11.02
C ASP A 126 12.48 8.51 11.94
N SER A 127 12.80 7.78 13.03
CA SER A 127 11.88 7.64 14.16
C SER A 127 11.33 9.02 14.54
N PHE A 128 10.07 9.10 14.92
CA PHE A 128 9.42 10.31 15.37
C PHE A 128 10.11 10.86 16.67
N PRO A 129 11.18 11.67 16.56
CA PRO A 129 11.97 12.05 17.74
C PRO A 129 11.20 12.92 18.71
N LYS A 130 10.14 13.59 18.25
CA LYS A 130 9.25 14.43 19.04
C LYS A 130 7.83 13.85 19.11
N ARG A 131 7.70 12.51 19.20
CA ARG A 131 6.39 11.82 19.19
C ARG A 131 5.42 12.27 20.29
N GLY A 132 5.89 12.88 21.37
CA GLY A 132 5.05 13.45 22.42
C GLY A 132 4.45 14.82 22.07
N SER A 133 4.90 15.49 21.00
CA SER A 133 4.29 16.72 20.52
C SER A 133 3.24 16.42 19.47
N TYR A 134 2.00 16.79 19.76
CA TYR A 134 0.87 16.63 18.84
C TYR A 134 1.09 17.46 17.56
N GLU A 135 1.56 18.69 17.69
CA GLU A 135 1.82 19.60 16.57
C GLU A 135 2.88 19.02 15.62
N TYR A 136 3.92 18.37 16.17
CA TYR A 136 4.93 17.69 15.35
C TYR A 136 4.34 16.50 14.58
N ILE A 137 3.47 15.71 15.22
CA ILE A 137 2.80 14.59 14.56
C ILE A 137 1.81 15.09 13.52
N GLU A 138 1.09 16.17 13.79
CA GLU A 138 0.20 16.81 12.82
C GLU A 138 0.98 17.28 11.58
N GLU A 139 2.09 17.99 11.76
CA GLU A 139 2.96 18.42 10.66
C GLU A 139 3.43 17.22 9.82
N LYS A 140 3.91 16.14 10.47
CA LYS A 140 4.38 14.93 9.78
C LYS A 140 3.26 14.19 9.06
N THR A 141 2.10 14.04 9.68
CA THR A 141 0.95 13.35 9.09
C THR A 141 0.40 14.12 7.88
N LYS A 142 0.26 15.44 8.00
CA LYS A 142 -0.19 16.29 6.91
C LYS A 142 0.86 16.47 5.81
N GLY A 143 2.13 16.42 6.18
CA GLY A 143 3.26 16.60 5.26
C GLY A 143 3.47 15.44 4.25
N VAL A 144 2.75 14.31 4.38
CA VAL A 144 2.77 13.25 3.36
C VAL A 144 1.92 13.61 2.14
N PHE A 145 1.02 14.60 2.27
CA PHE A 145 0.14 15.09 1.22
C PHE A 145 0.70 16.38 0.60
N TYR A 146 0.41 16.59 -0.68
CA TYR A 146 0.64 17.88 -1.33
C TYR A 146 -0.31 18.94 -0.77
N ASP A 147 -1.59 18.58 -0.60
CA ASP A 147 -2.57 19.40 0.09
C ASP A 147 -2.71 18.94 1.55
N PRO A 148 -2.18 19.70 2.52
CA PRO A 148 -2.24 19.33 3.94
C PRO A 148 -3.69 19.19 4.48
N ALA A 149 -4.69 19.75 3.79
CA ALA A 149 -6.10 19.65 4.19
C ALA A 149 -6.65 18.21 4.07
N ILE A 150 -6.02 17.35 3.27
CA ILE A 150 -6.37 15.92 3.18
C ILE A 150 -6.07 15.18 4.49
N GLY A 151 -5.03 15.61 5.22
CA GLY A 151 -4.68 15.06 6.53
C GLY A 151 -5.67 15.51 7.61
N THR A 152 -6.71 14.71 7.82
CA THR A 152 -7.77 15.02 8.79
C THR A 152 -7.27 14.94 10.22
N LYS A 153 -8.03 15.57 11.14
CA LYS A 153 -7.74 15.45 12.58
C LYS A 153 -7.75 13.99 13.05
N GLU A 154 -8.68 13.19 12.54
CA GLU A 154 -8.79 11.77 12.89
C GLU A 154 -7.52 11.00 12.51
N MET A 155 -6.98 11.23 11.30
CA MET A 155 -5.71 10.62 10.88
C MET A 155 -4.56 11.03 11.79
N VAL A 156 -4.50 12.29 12.19
CA VAL A 156 -3.48 12.79 13.14
C VAL A 156 -3.62 12.11 14.51
N ASP A 157 -4.85 12.02 15.02
CA ASP A 157 -5.15 11.36 16.29
C ASP A 157 -4.72 9.88 16.29
N ASP A 158 -5.01 9.16 15.19
CA ASP A 158 -4.61 7.76 15.01
C ASP A 158 -3.09 7.59 14.95
N VAL A 159 -2.41 8.40 14.17
CA VAL A 159 -0.93 8.37 14.11
C VAL A 159 -0.35 8.72 15.48
N PHE A 160 -0.88 9.76 16.17
CA PHE A 160 -0.43 10.16 17.50
C PHE A 160 -0.58 9.01 18.52
N LYS A 161 -1.71 8.29 18.48
CA LYS A 161 -1.95 7.11 19.31
C LYS A 161 -0.93 5.99 19.02
N ILE A 162 -0.71 5.67 17.73
CA ILE A 162 0.23 4.62 17.31
C ILE A 162 1.66 4.94 17.78
N VAL A 163 2.14 6.16 17.55
CA VAL A 163 3.54 6.53 17.88
C VAL A 163 3.77 6.74 19.37
N ASN A 164 2.72 6.85 20.18
CA ASN A 164 2.79 6.94 21.63
C ASN A 164 2.49 5.59 22.33
N ASP A 165 1.97 4.59 21.59
CA ASP A 165 1.89 3.23 22.12
C ASP A 165 3.23 2.50 21.94
N ARG A 166 3.85 2.10 23.06
CA ARG A 166 5.16 1.44 23.08
C ARG A 166 5.21 0.19 22.21
N SER A 167 4.16 -0.62 22.24
CA SER A 167 4.07 -1.88 21.50
C SER A 167 4.04 -1.61 19.98
N SER A 168 3.23 -0.65 19.56
CA SER A 168 3.08 -0.24 18.16
C SER A 168 4.36 0.37 17.60
N VAL A 169 5.04 1.23 18.39
CA VAL A 169 6.34 1.80 18.00
C VAL A 169 7.40 0.73 17.75
N ILE A 170 7.50 -0.26 18.65
CA ILE A 170 8.49 -1.35 18.49
C ILE A 170 8.20 -2.16 17.22
N ARG A 171 6.93 -2.43 16.91
CA ARG A 171 6.53 -3.13 15.68
C ARG A 171 6.76 -2.28 14.43
N THR A 172 6.44 -0.99 14.47
CA THR A 172 6.75 -0.03 13.41
C THR A 172 8.23 -0.05 13.07
N LEU A 173 9.12 0.03 14.07
CA LEU A 173 10.56 -0.05 13.87
C LEU A 173 11.02 -1.41 13.34
N ALA A 174 10.38 -2.51 13.77
CA ALA A 174 10.69 -3.85 13.26
C ALA A 174 10.34 -3.97 11.77
N ILE A 175 9.18 -3.44 11.36
CA ILE A 175 8.76 -3.40 9.95
C ILE A 175 9.73 -2.53 9.14
N ALA A 176 10.06 -1.32 9.61
CA ALA A 176 10.98 -0.42 8.92
C ALA A 176 12.36 -1.07 8.70
N LYS A 177 12.93 -1.68 9.74
CA LYS A 177 14.19 -2.44 9.63
C LYS A 177 14.08 -3.64 8.68
N SER A 178 12.91 -4.28 8.65
CA SER A 178 12.65 -5.37 7.71
C SER A 178 12.57 -4.87 6.28
N ALA A 179 11.89 -3.76 6.02
CA ALA A 179 11.79 -3.15 4.69
C ALA A 179 13.19 -2.85 4.12
N ILE A 180 14.06 -2.22 4.93
CA ILE A 180 15.46 -1.94 4.53
C ILE A 180 16.21 -3.24 4.15
N ARG A 181 16.03 -4.32 4.93
CA ARG A 181 16.72 -5.60 4.67
C ARG A 181 16.19 -6.35 3.46
N HIS A 182 14.92 -6.12 3.09
CA HIS A 182 14.28 -6.76 1.95
C HIS A 182 14.19 -5.80 0.76
N ASN A 183 15.29 -5.07 0.48
CA ASN A 183 15.39 -4.26 -0.72
C ASN A 183 15.18 -5.13 -1.97
N MET A 184 14.32 -4.68 -2.86
CA MET A 184 13.83 -5.46 -4.01
C MET A 184 14.63 -5.22 -5.30
N SER A 185 15.65 -4.37 -5.29
CA SER A 185 16.37 -3.96 -6.50
C SER A 185 16.92 -5.12 -7.34
N ALA A 186 17.36 -6.18 -6.67
CA ALA A 186 17.88 -7.38 -7.35
C ALA A 186 16.76 -8.30 -7.88
N ASP A 187 15.55 -8.20 -7.34
CA ASP A 187 14.43 -9.08 -7.66
C ASP A 187 13.51 -8.51 -8.76
N LEU A 188 13.40 -7.17 -8.82
CA LEU A 188 12.49 -6.49 -9.76
C LEU A 188 12.72 -6.85 -11.23
N PRO A 189 13.97 -7.01 -11.75
CA PRO A 189 14.20 -7.39 -13.15
C PRO A 189 13.64 -8.77 -13.53
N GLU A 190 13.41 -9.64 -12.55
CA GLU A 190 12.85 -10.98 -12.74
C GLU A 190 11.32 -11.00 -12.71
N MET A 191 10.66 -9.90 -12.34
CA MET A 191 9.21 -9.78 -12.32
C MET A 191 8.69 -9.40 -13.71
N LYS A 192 8.07 -10.36 -14.40
CA LYS A 192 7.59 -10.19 -15.78
C LYS A 192 6.11 -9.81 -15.87
N ILE A 193 5.42 -9.75 -14.76
CA ILE A 193 4.00 -9.41 -14.70
C ILE A 193 3.74 -7.95 -15.11
N PRO A 194 2.58 -7.65 -15.71
CA PRO A 194 2.20 -6.28 -16.00
C PRO A 194 2.19 -5.43 -14.73
N THR A 195 2.85 -4.27 -14.75
CA THR A 195 2.94 -3.39 -13.57
C THR A 195 2.53 -1.97 -13.93
N CYS A 196 1.58 -1.42 -13.19
CA CYS A 196 1.16 -0.03 -13.22
C CYS A 196 1.80 0.74 -12.06
N LEU A 197 2.56 1.77 -12.36
CA LEU A 197 3.14 2.68 -11.39
C LEU A 197 2.36 4.00 -11.47
N ILE A 198 1.67 4.40 -10.39
CA ILE A 198 0.95 5.67 -10.31
C ILE A 198 1.52 6.48 -9.15
N TRP A 199 2.10 7.64 -9.44
CA TRP A 199 2.90 8.37 -8.46
C TRP A 199 2.60 9.86 -8.42
N GLY A 200 2.59 10.42 -7.21
CA GLY A 200 2.53 11.87 -7.02
C GLY A 200 3.88 12.54 -7.36
N LYS A 201 3.85 13.60 -8.16
CA LYS A 201 5.07 14.35 -8.50
C LYS A 201 5.71 15.04 -7.28
N GLN A 202 4.95 15.28 -6.23
CA GLN A 202 5.40 15.93 -5.01
C GLN A 202 5.47 14.95 -3.83
N ASP A 203 5.62 13.66 -4.09
CA ASP A 203 5.83 12.66 -3.04
C ASP A 203 7.17 12.91 -2.33
N THR A 204 7.10 13.23 -1.04
CA THR A 204 8.27 13.48 -0.18
C THR A 204 8.69 12.26 0.64
N VAL A 205 7.87 11.21 0.65
CA VAL A 205 8.11 9.95 1.39
C VAL A 205 8.89 8.97 0.53
N THR A 206 8.37 8.70 -0.66
CA THR A 206 9.05 7.95 -1.73
C THR A 206 9.18 8.88 -2.94
N PRO A 207 10.26 9.66 -3.01
CA PRO A 207 10.41 10.72 -4.02
C PRO A 207 10.29 10.21 -5.47
N PRO A 208 10.01 11.11 -6.43
CA PRO A 208 9.83 10.75 -7.84
C PRO A 208 10.93 9.86 -8.43
N GLU A 209 12.17 10.04 -8.01
CA GLU A 209 13.32 9.23 -8.44
C GLU A 209 13.14 7.75 -8.13
N VAL A 210 12.42 7.45 -7.07
CA VAL A 210 12.11 6.06 -6.69
C VAL A 210 11.15 5.42 -7.69
N ALA A 211 10.16 6.17 -8.18
CA ALA A 211 9.25 5.71 -9.24
C ALA A 211 9.98 5.47 -10.56
N ASP A 212 10.92 6.36 -10.92
CA ASP A 212 11.77 6.21 -12.10
C ASP A 212 12.65 4.95 -11.98
N ASP A 213 13.21 4.69 -10.80
CA ASP A 213 14.00 3.47 -10.54
C ASP A 213 13.15 2.21 -10.61
N PHE A 214 11.91 2.22 -10.06
CA PHE A 214 10.97 1.12 -10.24
C PHE A 214 10.67 0.87 -11.71
N HIS A 215 10.38 1.92 -12.48
CA HIS A 215 10.07 1.81 -13.91
C HIS A 215 11.26 1.27 -14.72
N LYS A 216 12.47 1.67 -14.37
CA LYS A 216 13.70 1.19 -14.98
C LYS A 216 13.99 -0.28 -14.70
N LEU A 217 13.69 -0.74 -13.47
CA LEU A 217 13.99 -2.10 -13.03
C LEU A 217 12.89 -3.11 -13.38
N LEU A 218 11.62 -2.69 -13.46
CA LEU A 218 10.49 -3.55 -13.79
C LEU A 218 10.29 -3.60 -15.31
N PRO A 219 10.57 -4.72 -15.98
CA PRO A 219 10.64 -4.79 -17.43
C PRO A 219 9.29 -4.62 -18.16
N ASN A 220 8.19 -4.85 -17.46
CA ASN A 220 6.82 -4.75 -18.00
C ASN A 220 5.99 -3.72 -17.24
N SER A 221 6.55 -2.52 -17.03
CA SER A 221 5.90 -1.47 -16.28
C SER A 221 5.51 -0.27 -17.13
N ASN A 222 4.48 0.45 -16.69
CA ASN A 222 4.10 1.79 -17.16
C ASN A 222 4.06 2.72 -15.96
N LEU A 223 4.64 3.91 -16.12
CA LEU A 223 4.69 4.95 -15.11
C LEU A 223 3.77 6.11 -15.48
N PHE A 224 2.90 6.47 -14.54
CA PHE A 224 1.96 7.58 -14.64
C PHE A 224 2.18 8.56 -13.49
N TRP A 225 2.21 9.85 -13.83
CA TRP A 225 2.41 10.92 -12.89
C TRP A 225 1.12 11.67 -12.59
N ILE A 226 0.88 11.94 -11.33
CA ILE A 226 -0.19 12.83 -10.89
C ILE A 226 0.45 14.11 -10.35
N ASP A 227 0.09 15.24 -10.93
CA ASP A 227 0.57 16.56 -10.50
C ASP A 227 -0.21 17.08 -9.29
N LYS A 228 0.42 17.92 -8.46
CA LYS A 228 -0.13 18.44 -7.20
C LYS A 228 -0.63 17.30 -6.32
N CYS A 229 0.22 16.30 -6.14
CA CYS A 229 -0.08 15.07 -5.42
C CYS A 229 1.16 14.59 -4.67
N GLY A 230 1.00 14.24 -3.41
CA GLY A 230 2.03 13.67 -2.55
C GLY A 230 2.02 12.13 -2.55
N HIS A 231 2.21 11.56 -1.36
CA HIS A 231 2.45 10.13 -1.17
C HIS A 231 1.21 9.23 -1.35
N ALA A 232 0.02 9.76 -1.12
CA ALA A 232 -1.22 8.99 -1.12
C ALA A 232 -2.13 9.41 -2.28
N ALA A 233 -1.69 9.10 -3.51
CA ALA A 233 -2.37 9.52 -4.73
C ALA A 233 -3.86 9.09 -4.80
N MET A 234 -4.17 7.90 -4.28
CA MET A 234 -5.53 7.36 -4.20
C MET A 234 -6.44 8.14 -3.24
N MET A 235 -5.87 8.91 -2.31
CA MET A 235 -6.60 9.78 -1.38
C MET A 235 -6.69 11.22 -1.89
N GLU A 236 -5.58 11.76 -2.41
CA GLU A 236 -5.49 13.16 -2.83
C GLU A 236 -6.17 13.43 -4.16
N ARG A 237 -6.11 12.49 -5.09
CA ARG A 237 -6.61 12.60 -6.46
C ARG A 237 -7.35 11.32 -6.88
N PRO A 238 -8.38 10.90 -6.13
CA PRO A 238 -9.02 9.59 -6.33
C PRO A 238 -9.59 9.41 -7.73
N GLU A 239 -10.21 10.45 -8.30
CA GLU A 239 -10.79 10.40 -9.64
C GLU A 239 -9.71 10.21 -10.71
N GLN A 240 -8.59 10.95 -10.62
CA GLN A 240 -7.49 10.83 -11.55
C GLN A 240 -6.77 9.49 -11.39
N PHE A 241 -6.53 9.06 -10.15
CA PHE A 241 -5.94 7.76 -9.85
C PHE A 241 -6.78 6.61 -10.43
N ASN A 242 -8.07 6.61 -10.15
CA ASN A 242 -9.00 5.58 -10.63
C ASN A 242 -9.11 5.59 -12.16
N SER A 243 -9.17 6.76 -12.80
CA SER A 243 -9.23 6.89 -14.25
C SER A 243 -7.98 6.33 -14.95
N ILE A 244 -6.79 6.59 -14.38
CA ILE A 244 -5.53 6.05 -14.92
C ILE A 244 -5.54 4.52 -14.79
N LEU A 245 -5.87 4.00 -13.63
CA LEU A 245 -5.87 2.57 -13.36
C LEU A 245 -6.92 1.83 -14.19
N ASP A 246 -8.16 2.34 -14.25
CA ASP A 246 -9.25 1.75 -15.04
C ASP A 246 -8.88 1.65 -16.54
N LYS A 247 -8.36 2.75 -17.10
CA LYS A 247 -7.87 2.74 -18.47
C LYS A 247 -6.74 1.73 -18.67
N TRP A 248 -5.77 1.69 -17.75
CA TRP A 248 -4.62 0.79 -17.87
C TRP A 248 -5.03 -0.69 -17.79
N LEU A 249 -5.98 -1.04 -16.92
CA LEU A 249 -6.55 -2.40 -16.83
C LEU A 249 -7.30 -2.77 -18.10
N LYS A 250 -8.20 -1.92 -18.59
CA LYS A 250 -8.97 -2.14 -19.82
C LYS A 250 -8.09 -2.30 -21.07
N ASP A 251 -7.07 -1.48 -21.21
CA ASP A 251 -6.12 -1.57 -22.33
C ASP A 251 -5.37 -2.92 -22.38
N ARG A 252 -5.38 -3.68 -21.28
CA ARG A 252 -4.76 -5.00 -21.13
C ARG A 252 -5.75 -6.16 -21.11
N GLY A 253 -7.02 -5.88 -21.12
CA GLY A 253 -8.07 -6.90 -20.98
C GLY A 253 -8.10 -7.56 -19.60
N LEU A 254 -7.73 -6.81 -18.58
CA LEU A 254 -7.70 -7.22 -17.19
C LEU A 254 -8.93 -6.74 -16.43
#